data_2bb56bbaa5793af47c6b269480ef2756
#
_entry.id   2bb56bbaa5793af47c6b269480ef2756
#
_cell.length_a   1.000
_cell.length_b   1.000
_cell.length_c   1.000
_cell.angle_alpha   90.00
_cell.angle_beta   90.00
_cell.angle_gamma   90.00
#
_symmetry.space_group_name_H-M   'P 1'
#
loop_
_entity.id
_entity.type
_entity.pdbx_description
1 polymer ?
#
loop_
_entity_poly.entity_id
_entity_poly.type
_entity_poly.pdbx_seq_one_letter_code
_entity_poly.pdbx_strand_id
1 'polypeptide(L)'
;MNNLKRKIKEYALPVLLGTVLAVFLNLFLAIRQNSVSSIPEDYNYVSGSIINDSLPVLSYDDVLIRPYQTDRITVVKRFYDEDNKELGIIYFNDTYMQSSGILYTSEDEYNVVSILDGEVISVKKDDLLGNTVEVKHTDNLISSYQGLQNVYVKKGDHINQNTILGKAGEIKLNETYSNALLFELIKDGYYVNPDKYFDKKIKEI
;
A
#
# COMPACT_ATOMS: atom_id res chain seq x y z
N MET A 1 55.79 5.10 33.64
CA MET A 1 54.43 5.70 33.52
C MET A 1 53.90 5.77 32.07
N ASN A 2 54.72 5.80 31.04
CA ASN A 2 54.28 5.92 29.65
C ASN A 2 53.76 4.62 28.99
N ASN A 3 54.27 3.45 29.38
CA ASN A 3 53.87 2.15 28.81
C ASN A 3 52.45 1.71 29.21
N LEU A 4 51.98 2.11 30.38
CA LEU A 4 50.63 1.78 30.84
C LEU A 4 49.54 2.59 30.07
N LYS A 5 49.82 3.89 29.85
CA LYS A 5 48.91 4.76 29.08
C LYS A 5 48.78 4.34 27.59
N ARG A 6 49.86 3.79 27.01
CA ARG A 6 49.85 3.30 25.64
C ARG A 6 49.05 2.00 25.50
N LYS A 7 49.18 1.06 26.45
CA LYS A 7 48.40 -0.20 26.49
C LYS A 7 46.90 0.09 26.69
N ILE A 8 46.52 1.03 27.58
CA ILE A 8 45.15 1.42 27.81
C ILE A 8 44.53 1.97 26.50
N LYS A 9 45.27 2.75 25.70
CA LYS A 9 44.80 3.31 24.47
C LYS A 9 44.60 2.26 23.36
N GLU A 10 45.44 1.22 23.32
CA GLU A 10 45.36 0.11 22.34
C GLU A 10 44.13 -0.80 22.59
N TYR A 11 43.72 -0.98 23.84
CA TYR A 11 42.54 -1.82 24.18
C TYR A 11 41.25 -1.02 24.35
N ALA A 12 41.31 0.29 24.57
CA ALA A 12 40.11 1.12 24.77
C ALA A 12 39.19 1.17 23.54
N LEU A 13 39.79 1.23 22.34
CA LEU A 13 39.02 1.31 21.10
C LEU A 13 38.22 0.02 20.79
N PRO A 14 38.83 -1.20 20.80
CA PRO A 14 38.09 -2.44 20.57
C PRO A 14 37.09 -2.76 21.68
N VAL A 15 37.37 -2.41 22.94
CA VAL A 15 36.40 -2.57 24.04
C VAL A 15 35.20 -1.62 23.85
N LEU A 16 35.45 -0.38 23.50
CA LEU A 16 34.36 0.58 23.20
C LEU A 16 33.50 0.12 21.99
N LEU A 17 34.15 -0.38 20.93
CA LEU A 17 33.44 -0.90 19.77
C LEU A 17 32.58 -2.13 20.12
N GLY A 18 33.11 -3.04 20.95
CA GLY A 18 32.38 -4.22 21.41
C GLY A 18 31.18 -3.88 22.30
N THR A 19 31.31 -2.89 23.17
CA THR A 19 30.16 -2.45 24.01
C THR A 19 29.07 -1.75 23.18
N VAL A 20 29.44 -0.93 22.22
CA VAL A 20 28.49 -0.29 21.30
C VAL A 20 27.75 -1.35 20.48
N LEU A 21 28.48 -2.34 19.95
CA LEU A 21 27.85 -3.44 19.18
C LEU A 21 26.87 -4.26 20.03
N ALA A 22 27.24 -4.55 21.28
CA ALA A 22 26.38 -5.28 22.21
C ALA A 22 25.11 -4.49 22.56
N VAL A 23 25.20 -3.18 22.73
CA VAL A 23 24.03 -2.32 22.97
C VAL A 23 23.11 -2.29 21.76
N PHE A 24 23.65 -2.17 20.54
CA PHE A 24 22.85 -2.24 19.31
C PHE A 24 22.19 -3.59 19.13
N LEU A 25 22.88 -4.67 19.41
CA LEU A 25 22.31 -6.03 19.33
C LEU A 25 21.17 -6.22 20.34
N ASN A 26 21.34 -5.76 21.58
CA ASN A 26 20.27 -5.83 22.58
C ASN A 26 19.09 -4.94 22.21
N LEU A 27 19.31 -3.73 21.66
CA LEU A 27 18.25 -2.85 21.19
C LEU A 27 17.49 -3.48 20.01
N PHE A 28 18.20 -4.09 19.07
CA PHE A 28 17.60 -4.81 17.94
C PHE A 28 16.74 -6.01 18.40
N LEU A 29 17.26 -6.79 19.38
CA LEU A 29 16.50 -7.91 19.95
C LEU A 29 15.28 -7.42 20.74
N ALA A 30 15.38 -6.32 21.47
CA ALA A 30 14.26 -5.73 22.20
C ALA A 30 13.18 -5.20 21.26
N ILE A 31 13.56 -4.56 20.15
CA ILE A 31 12.61 -4.12 19.11
C ILE A 31 11.92 -5.32 18.47
N ARG A 32 12.65 -6.40 18.21
CA ARG A 32 12.09 -7.64 17.66
C ARG A 32 11.14 -8.35 18.62
N GLN A 33 11.39 -8.32 19.93
CA GLN A 33 10.50 -8.90 20.95
C GLN A 33 9.22 -8.08 21.14
N ASN A 34 9.29 -6.74 21.01
CA ASN A 34 8.11 -5.88 21.13
C ASN A 34 7.23 -5.86 19.87
N SER A 35 7.67 -6.42 18.75
CA SER A 35 6.87 -6.54 17.53
C SER A 35 6.00 -7.82 17.51
N VAL A 36 6.16 -8.71 18.48
CA VAL A 36 5.23 -9.81 18.71
C VAL A 36 4.24 -9.33 19.76
N SER A 37 3.27 -8.51 19.36
CA SER A 37 2.09 -8.26 20.19
C SER A 37 1.35 -9.58 20.35
N SER A 38 1.37 -10.12 21.56
CA SER A 38 0.52 -11.22 21.99
C SER A 38 -0.94 -10.86 21.65
N ILE A 39 -1.55 -11.64 20.76
CA ILE A 39 -2.99 -11.67 20.58
C ILE A 39 -3.57 -11.99 21.97
N PRO A 40 -4.50 -11.17 22.52
CA PRO A 40 -5.16 -11.54 23.75
C PRO A 40 -5.98 -12.81 23.52
N GLU A 41 -5.64 -13.89 24.21
CA GLU A 41 -6.50 -15.07 24.35
C GLU A 41 -7.67 -14.71 25.27
N ASP A 42 -8.66 -14.00 24.75
CA ASP A 42 -9.96 -13.88 25.40
C ASP A 42 -11.07 -13.86 24.34
N TYR A 43 -11.17 -14.99 23.60
CA TYR A 43 -12.34 -15.28 22.82
C TYR A 43 -13.41 -15.87 23.72
N ASN A 44 -14.16 -15.02 24.42
CA ASN A 44 -15.46 -15.40 24.94
C ASN A 44 -16.39 -15.63 23.72
N TYR A 45 -16.63 -16.89 23.41
CA TYR A 45 -17.62 -17.33 22.47
C TYR A 45 -18.99 -16.94 23.01
N VAL A 46 -19.48 -15.76 22.68
CA VAL A 46 -20.89 -15.41 22.89
C VAL A 46 -21.68 -16.07 21.77
N SER A 47 -22.23 -17.24 22.09
CA SER A 47 -23.28 -17.86 21.31
C SER A 47 -24.51 -16.96 21.37
N GLY A 48 -24.74 -16.21 20.31
CA GLY A 48 -25.92 -15.36 20.23
C GLY A 48 -26.00 -14.51 18.98
N SER A 49 -26.93 -14.88 18.14
CA SER A 49 -27.34 -14.26 16.87
C SER A 49 -26.40 -14.50 15.67
N ILE A 50 -26.90 -15.34 14.79
CA ILE A 50 -26.47 -15.44 13.40
C ILE A 50 -26.79 -14.08 12.75
N ILE A 51 -25.86 -13.13 12.84
CA ILE A 51 -25.79 -12.04 11.90
C ILE A 51 -25.25 -12.70 10.63
N ASN A 52 -26.09 -12.79 9.61
CA ASN A 52 -25.71 -13.19 8.27
C ASN A 52 -24.82 -12.07 7.66
N ASP A 53 -23.67 -11.83 8.26
CA ASP A 53 -22.57 -11.12 7.62
C ASP A 53 -21.83 -12.16 6.79
N SER A 54 -22.45 -12.56 5.68
CA SER A 54 -21.77 -13.34 4.69
C SER A 54 -20.68 -12.45 4.11
N LEU A 55 -19.44 -12.71 4.54
CA LEU A 55 -18.27 -12.16 3.86
C LEU A 55 -18.47 -12.35 2.36
N PRO A 56 -18.27 -11.32 1.54
CA PRO A 56 -18.35 -11.50 0.10
C PRO A 56 -17.38 -12.61 -0.30
N VAL A 57 -17.93 -13.70 -0.83
CA VAL A 57 -17.14 -14.84 -1.28
C VAL A 57 -16.72 -14.52 -2.70
N LEU A 58 -15.47 -14.08 -2.87
CA LEU A 58 -14.87 -13.96 -4.20
C LEU A 58 -15.01 -15.25 -4.97
N SER A 59 -15.64 -15.17 -6.13
CA SER A 59 -15.70 -16.27 -7.08
C SER A 59 -14.44 -16.29 -7.93
N TYR A 60 -13.93 -17.47 -8.22
CA TYR A 60 -12.81 -17.61 -9.18
C TYR A 60 -13.15 -17.08 -10.59
N ASP A 61 -14.43 -16.89 -10.89
CA ASP A 61 -14.91 -16.33 -12.17
C ASP A 61 -15.11 -14.81 -12.13
N ASP A 62 -14.90 -14.15 -10.99
CA ASP A 62 -14.98 -12.69 -10.90
C ASP A 62 -13.88 -12.05 -11.74
N VAL A 63 -14.25 -10.98 -12.46
CA VAL A 63 -13.38 -10.27 -13.40
C VAL A 63 -12.94 -8.96 -12.78
N LEU A 64 -11.65 -8.64 -12.82
CA LEU A 64 -11.15 -7.34 -12.36
C LEU A 64 -11.66 -6.21 -13.23
N ILE A 65 -12.38 -5.27 -12.63
CA ILE A 65 -12.82 -4.04 -13.30
C ILE A 65 -11.78 -2.91 -13.12
N ARG A 66 -11.96 -1.83 -13.88
CA ARG A 66 -11.14 -0.63 -13.69
C ARG A 66 -11.55 0.14 -12.43
N PRO A 67 -10.62 0.88 -11.79
CA PRO A 67 -10.86 1.52 -10.49
C PRO A 67 -11.66 2.85 -10.57
N TYR A 68 -12.39 3.10 -11.64
CA TYR A 68 -13.10 4.37 -11.87
C TYR A 68 -14.41 4.19 -12.62
N GLN A 69 -15.33 5.13 -12.39
CA GLN A 69 -16.62 5.20 -13.08
C GLN A 69 -16.68 6.43 -13.98
N THR A 70 -15.99 6.40 -15.10
CA THR A 70 -16.05 7.40 -16.16
C THR A 70 -15.40 6.85 -17.42
N ASP A 71 -15.83 7.35 -18.58
CA ASP A 71 -15.24 7.07 -19.89
C ASP A 71 -14.19 8.12 -20.31
N ARG A 72 -14.06 9.22 -19.53
CA ARG A 72 -13.18 10.36 -19.82
C ARG A 72 -11.88 10.30 -19.02
N ILE A 73 -11.16 9.19 -19.12
CA ILE A 73 -9.89 9.00 -18.40
C ILE A 73 -8.71 9.26 -19.31
N THR A 74 -7.74 10.02 -18.80
CA THR A 74 -6.41 10.17 -19.36
C THR A 74 -5.40 9.43 -18.48
N VAL A 75 -4.56 8.59 -19.09
CA VAL A 75 -3.43 7.93 -18.41
C VAL A 75 -2.21 8.85 -18.50
N VAL A 76 -1.77 9.37 -17.37
CA VAL A 76 -0.61 10.28 -17.27
C VAL A 76 0.69 9.52 -17.06
N LYS A 77 0.66 8.52 -16.17
CA LYS A 77 1.78 7.62 -15.91
C LYS A 77 1.31 6.18 -15.96
N ARG A 78 2.18 5.30 -16.45
CA ARG A 78 1.96 3.85 -16.46
C ARG A 78 2.86 3.16 -15.47
N PHE A 79 2.54 1.95 -15.12
CA PHE A 79 3.45 1.06 -14.42
C PHE A 79 4.77 0.94 -15.20
N TYR A 80 5.91 1.04 -14.49
CA TYR A 80 7.22 0.92 -15.11
C TYR A 80 7.51 -0.54 -15.45
N ASP A 81 7.57 -0.85 -16.73
CA ASP A 81 8.05 -2.12 -17.25
C ASP A 81 8.76 -1.90 -18.59
N GLU A 82 9.18 -2.99 -19.25
CA GLU A 82 9.92 -2.91 -20.51
C GLU A 82 9.12 -2.24 -21.63
N ASP A 83 7.80 -2.36 -21.60
CA ASP A 83 6.88 -1.81 -22.60
C ASP A 83 6.54 -0.33 -22.35
N ASN A 84 6.75 0.19 -21.11
CA ASN A 84 6.31 1.51 -20.69
C ASN A 84 7.43 2.34 -20.03
N LYS A 85 8.65 2.29 -20.54
CA LYS A 85 9.82 2.96 -19.94
C LYS A 85 9.66 4.47 -19.80
N GLU A 86 9.13 5.16 -20.81
CA GLU A 86 8.98 6.62 -20.77
C GLU A 86 7.84 7.09 -19.87
N LEU A 87 6.66 6.51 -20.03
CA LEU A 87 5.50 6.86 -19.19
C LEU A 87 5.56 6.30 -17.78
N GLY A 88 6.42 5.30 -17.55
CA GLY A 88 6.64 4.67 -16.25
C GLY A 88 7.62 5.41 -15.35
N ILE A 89 8.17 6.55 -15.75
CA ILE A 89 9.08 7.35 -14.92
C ILE A 89 8.31 8.53 -14.31
N ILE A 90 8.42 8.64 -12.99
CA ILE A 90 7.95 9.79 -12.19
C ILE A 90 9.18 10.60 -11.80
N TYR A 91 9.13 11.92 -12.05
CA TYR A 91 10.12 12.86 -11.53
C TYR A 91 9.52 13.58 -10.31
N PHE A 92 10.21 13.49 -9.18
CA PHE A 92 9.77 14.07 -7.92
C PHE A 92 10.99 14.42 -7.05
N ASN A 93 11.03 15.62 -6.46
CA ASN A 93 12.12 16.10 -5.59
C ASN A 93 13.52 15.86 -6.21
N ASP A 94 13.72 16.30 -7.44
CA ASP A 94 14.98 16.14 -8.21
C ASP A 94 15.43 14.67 -8.39
N THR A 95 14.51 13.73 -8.23
CA THR A 95 14.78 12.29 -8.36
C THR A 95 13.83 11.66 -9.36
N TYR A 96 14.38 10.78 -10.21
CA TYR A 96 13.60 9.92 -11.08
C TYR A 96 13.29 8.60 -10.38
N MET A 97 12.01 8.23 -10.35
CA MET A 97 11.52 7.01 -9.74
C MET A 97 10.72 6.19 -10.74
N GLN A 98 10.73 4.88 -10.58
CA GLN A 98 9.84 3.98 -11.33
C GLN A 98 8.43 4.06 -10.74
N SER A 99 7.43 4.18 -11.59
CA SER A 99 6.03 4.13 -11.18
C SER A 99 5.63 2.71 -10.80
N SER A 100 5.12 2.55 -9.59
CA SER A 100 4.58 1.29 -9.05
C SER A 100 3.12 1.03 -9.45
N GLY A 101 2.48 1.97 -10.18
CA GLY A 101 1.09 1.89 -10.57
C GLY A 101 0.76 2.69 -11.82
N ILE A 102 -0.51 3.04 -11.97
CA ILE A 102 -1.02 3.85 -13.09
C ILE A 102 -1.63 5.12 -12.52
N LEU A 103 -1.18 6.28 -13.00
CA LEU A 103 -1.76 7.57 -12.67
C LEU A 103 -2.81 7.95 -13.72
N TYR A 104 -4.05 8.00 -13.26
CA TYR A 104 -5.20 8.42 -14.03
C TYR A 104 -5.58 9.85 -13.68
N THR A 105 -6.06 10.62 -14.66
CA THR A 105 -6.68 11.92 -14.47
C THR A 105 -7.93 12.05 -15.33
N SER A 106 -8.78 13.03 -15.00
CA SER A 106 -9.93 13.41 -15.83
C SER A 106 -10.15 14.92 -15.75
N GLU A 107 -10.78 15.51 -16.78
CA GLU A 107 -11.25 16.90 -16.72
C GLU A 107 -12.38 17.07 -15.72
N ASP A 108 -13.23 16.05 -15.57
CA ASP A 108 -14.37 16.04 -14.67
C ASP A 108 -14.06 15.24 -13.38
N GLU A 109 -14.75 15.59 -12.29
CA GLU A 109 -14.76 14.75 -11.08
C GLU A 109 -15.34 13.37 -11.39
N TYR A 110 -14.74 12.32 -10.81
CA TYR A 110 -15.24 10.96 -10.95
C TYR A 110 -15.13 10.15 -9.66
N ASN A 111 -15.95 9.12 -9.59
CA ASN A 111 -15.92 8.18 -8.49
C ASN A 111 -14.81 7.15 -8.68
N VAL A 112 -14.11 6.87 -7.61
CA VAL A 112 -13.15 5.76 -7.50
C VAL A 112 -13.86 4.57 -6.85
N VAL A 113 -13.72 3.40 -7.46
CA VAL A 113 -14.43 2.19 -7.05
C VAL A 113 -13.50 1.01 -6.81
N SER A 114 -13.95 0.08 -5.97
CA SER A 114 -13.24 -1.17 -5.75
C SER A 114 -13.24 -2.04 -6.99
N ILE A 115 -12.07 -2.57 -7.34
CA ILE A 115 -11.88 -3.45 -8.51
C ILE A 115 -12.48 -4.84 -8.34
N LEU A 116 -12.66 -5.29 -7.08
CA LEU A 116 -13.22 -6.59 -6.68
C LEU A 116 -13.85 -6.44 -5.29
N ASP A 117 -14.58 -7.46 -4.85
CA ASP A 117 -14.99 -7.62 -3.46
C ASP A 117 -13.75 -7.68 -2.56
N GLY A 118 -13.85 -7.23 -1.31
CA GLY A 118 -12.73 -7.28 -0.38
C GLY A 118 -12.98 -6.61 0.95
N GLU A 119 -11.92 -6.51 1.73
CA GLU A 119 -11.89 -5.82 3.02
C GLU A 119 -10.96 -4.59 2.94
N VAL A 120 -11.42 -3.46 3.43
CA VAL A 120 -10.60 -2.25 3.57
C VAL A 120 -9.62 -2.45 4.73
N ILE A 121 -8.35 -2.69 4.39
CA ILE A 121 -7.29 -2.95 5.40
C ILE A 121 -6.61 -1.68 5.90
N SER A 122 -6.70 -0.58 5.13
CA SER A 122 -6.03 0.68 5.47
C SER A 122 -6.77 1.87 4.88
N VAL A 123 -6.88 2.94 5.68
CA VAL A 123 -7.24 4.29 5.23
C VAL A 123 -6.25 5.24 5.85
N LYS A 124 -5.48 5.95 5.03
CA LYS A 124 -4.43 6.90 5.45
C LYS A 124 -4.63 8.22 4.74
N LYS A 125 -4.16 9.29 5.36
CA LYS A 125 -4.08 10.62 4.75
C LYS A 125 -2.61 10.97 4.53
N ASP A 126 -2.31 11.45 3.34
CA ASP A 126 -1.01 11.99 2.97
C ASP A 126 -1.19 13.38 2.37
N ASP A 127 -0.28 14.32 2.68
CA ASP A 127 -0.40 15.71 2.23
C ASP A 127 0.01 15.91 0.76
N LEU A 128 0.75 14.96 0.18
CA LEU A 128 1.22 14.98 -1.21
C LEU A 128 0.34 14.10 -2.11
N LEU A 129 0.04 12.90 -1.63
CA LEU A 129 -0.67 11.88 -2.40
C LEU A 129 -2.17 11.82 -2.10
N GLY A 130 -2.69 12.72 -1.22
CA GLY A 130 -4.09 12.71 -0.81
C GLY A 130 -4.44 11.54 0.12
N ASN A 131 -5.72 11.19 0.23
CA ASN A 131 -6.09 10.03 1.01
C ASN A 131 -5.82 8.76 0.21
N THR A 132 -5.35 7.73 0.92
CA THR A 132 -5.07 6.40 0.37
C THR A 132 -5.99 5.38 1.03
N VAL A 133 -6.64 4.55 0.22
CA VAL A 133 -7.42 3.38 0.65
C VAL A 133 -6.74 2.13 0.09
N GLU A 134 -6.53 1.14 0.95
CA GLU A 134 -6.02 -0.18 0.56
C GLU A 134 -7.09 -1.23 0.82
N VAL A 135 -7.36 -2.06 -0.18
CA VAL A 135 -8.35 -3.14 -0.13
C VAL A 135 -7.67 -4.48 -0.35
N LYS A 136 -7.87 -5.39 0.57
CA LYS A 136 -7.44 -6.79 0.45
C LYS A 136 -8.56 -7.60 -0.20
N HIS A 137 -8.30 -8.19 -1.35
CA HIS A 137 -9.25 -9.00 -2.10
C HIS A 137 -9.07 -10.50 -1.81
N THR A 138 -7.81 -10.95 -1.77
CA THR A 138 -7.40 -12.30 -1.39
C THR A 138 -6.19 -12.24 -0.48
N ASP A 139 -5.67 -13.37 -0.02
CA ASP A 139 -4.46 -13.39 0.82
C ASP A 139 -3.23 -12.86 0.09
N ASN A 140 -3.23 -12.88 -1.22
CA ASN A 140 -2.12 -12.47 -2.05
C ASN A 140 -2.44 -11.32 -3.03
N LEU A 141 -3.65 -10.72 -2.98
CA LEU A 141 -4.05 -9.64 -3.89
C LEU A 141 -4.58 -8.44 -3.11
N ILE A 142 -3.89 -7.30 -3.21
CA ILE A 142 -4.25 -6.03 -2.60
C ILE A 142 -4.27 -4.96 -3.67
N SER A 143 -5.26 -4.07 -3.63
CA SER A 143 -5.28 -2.85 -4.42
C SER A 143 -5.11 -1.61 -3.55
N SER A 144 -4.40 -0.61 -4.06
CA SER A 144 -4.15 0.68 -3.42
C SER A 144 -4.69 1.80 -4.29
N TYR A 145 -5.47 2.68 -3.68
CA TYR A 145 -6.14 3.83 -4.31
C TYR A 145 -5.66 5.10 -3.64
N GLN A 146 -4.79 5.85 -4.29
CA GLN A 146 -4.18 7.07 -3.76
C GLN A 146 -4.68 8.30 -4.50
N GLY A 147 -4.78 9.42 -3.84
CA GLY A 147 -5.26 10.67 -4.41
C GLY A 147 -6.74 10.94 -4.15
N LEU A 148 -7.36 10.23 -3.22
CA LEU A 148 -8.78 10.44 -2.92
C LEU A 148 -8.98 11.75 -2.14
N GLN A 149 -9.93 12.60 -2.60
CA GLN A 149 -10.30 13.80 -1.85
C GLN A 149 -11.36 13.50 -0.77
N ASN A 150 -12.35 12.69 -1.07
CA ASN A 150 -13.39 12.26 -0.15
C ASN A 150 -13.36 10.73 -0.07
N VAL A 151 -13.23 10.21 1.14
CA VAL A 151 -13.23 8.76 1.41
C VAL A 151 -14.55 8.39 2.08
N TYR A 152 -15.23 7.37 1.56
CA TYR A 152 -16.56 6.94 2.00
C TYR A 152 -16.53 5.62 2.79
N VAL A 153 -15.34 5.02 2.92
CA VAL A 153 -15.11 3.75 3.61
C VAL A 153 -14.12 3.93 4.76
N LYS A 154 -14.10 2.98 5.67
CA LYS A 154 -13.16 2.94 6.81
C LYS A 154 -12.50 1.56 6.90
N LYS A 155 -11.38 1.50 7.60
CA LYS A 155 -10.70 0.23 7.88
C LYS A 155 -11.65 -0.77 8.56
N GLY A 156 -11.65 -2.01 8.05
CA GLY A 156 -12.50 -3.11 8.50
C GLY A 156 -13.83 -3.23 7.74
N ASP A 157 -14.15 -2.27 6.84
CA ASP A 157 -15.36 -2.40 6.02
C ASP A 157 -15.18 -3.52 4.98
N HIS A 158 -16.19 -4.39 4.89
CA HIS A 158 -16.33 -5.35 3.80
C HIS A 158 -17.09 -4.68 2.66
N ILE A 159 -16.53 -4.73 1.47
CA ILE A 159 -17.05 -4.02 0.31
C ILE A 159 -17.17 -4.97 -0.89
N ASN A 160 -18.17 -4.70 -1.71
CA ASN A 160 -18.34 -5.43 -2.97
C ASN A 160 -17.61 -4.71 -4.11
N GLN A 161 -17.36 -5.43 -5.18
CA GLN A 161 -16.88 -4.85 -6.43
C GLN A 161 -17.76 -3.68 -6.85
N ASN A 162 -17.15 -2.65 -7.42
CA ASN A 162 -17.82 -1.41 -7.85
C ASN A 162 -18.37 -0.55 -6.67
N THR A 163 -18.08 -0.90 -5.42
CA THR A 163 -18.37 0.00 -4.27
C THR A 163 -17.57 1.28 -4.41
N ILE A 164 -18.20 2.43 -4.26
CA ILE A 164 -17.54 3.73 -4.30
C ILE A 164 -16.69 3.90 -3.04
N LEU A 165 -15.38 3.99 -3.21
CA LEU A 165 -14.40 4.22 -2.14
C LEU A 165 -14.26 5.70 -1.80
N GLY A 166 -14.43 6.55 -2.80
CA GLY A 166 -14.28 7.99 -2.69
C GLY A 166 -14.35 8.66 -4.06
N LYS A 167 -13.94 9.93 -4.10
CA LYS A 167 -13.76 10.69 -5.35
C LYS A 167 -12.28 10.88 -5.62
N ALA A 168 -11.90 10.88 -6.89
CA ALA A 168 -10.57 11.31 -7.32
C ALA A 168 -10.30 12.75 -6.87
N GLY A 169 -9.08 13.03 -6.44
CA GLY A 169 -8.72 14.30 -5.85
C GLY A 169 -7.46 14.90 -6.44
N GLU A 170 -6.60 15.42 -5.60
CA GLU A 170 -5.37 16.09 -5.99
C GLU A 170 -4.14 15.26 -5.59
N ILE A 171 -3.23 15.09 -6.53
CA ILE A 171 -1.91 14.45 -6.29
C ILE A 171 -0.84 15.48 -6.64
N LYS A 172 0.03 15.77 -5.66
CA LYS A 172 1.14 16.72 -5.77
C LYS A 172 2.44 15.98 -5.97
N LEU A 173 2.84 15.84 -7.21
CA LEU A 173 4.18 15.40 -7.57
C LEU A 173 5.02 16.63 -7.99
N ASN A 174 5.76 16.54 -9.09
CA ASN A 174 6.43 17.69 -9.69
C ASN A 174 5.43 18.69 -10.28
N GLU A 175 4.30 18.17 -10.70
CA GLU A 175 3.11 18.92 -11.13
C GLU A 175 1.94 18.53 -10.23
N THR A 176 0.94 19.40 -10.17
CA THR A 176 -0.32 19.10 -9.48
C THR A 176 -1.29 18.51 -10.47
N TYR A 177 -1.75 17.29 -10.19
CA TYR A 177 -2.76 16.59 -10.97
C TYR A 177 -4.09 16.67 -10.23
N SER A 178 -5.10 17.30 -10.86
CA SER A 178 -6.46 17.35 -10.35
C SER A 178 -7.29 16.18 -10.86
N ASN A 179 -8.34 15.82 -10.12
CA ASN A 179 -9.16 14.64 -10.42
C ASN A 179 -8.28 13.43 -10.72
N ALA A 180 -7.30 13.20 -9.86
CA ALA A 180 -6.24 12.22 -10.06
C ALA A 180 -6.44 11.00 -9.16
N LEU A 181 -6.06 9.84 -9.68
CA LEU A 181 -5.99 8.57 -8.97
C LEU A 181 -4.67 7.88 -9.34
N LEU A 182 -3.81 7.65 -8.37
CA LEU A 182 -2.71 6.70 -8.51
C LEU A 182 -3.21 5.33 -8.02
N PHE A 183 -3.34 4.41 -8.95
CA PHE A 183 -3.80 3.06 -8.69
C PHE A 183 -2.66 2.06 -8.76
N GLU A 184 -2.51 1.27 -7.70
CA GLU A 184 -1.48 0.24 -7.61
C GLU A 184 -2.14 -1.12 -7.34
N LEU A 185 -1.57 -2.16 -7.93
CA LEU A 185 -1.95 -3.55 -7.69
C LEU A 185 -0.76 -4.30 -7.09
N ILE A 186 -0.97 -4.97 -5.97
CA ILE A 186 0.05 -5.73 -5.25
C ILE A 186 -0.38 -7.20 -5.27
N LYS A 187 0.46 -8.03 -5.86
CA LYS A 187 0.25 -9.49 -5.93
C LYS A 187 1.46 -10.21 -5.36
N ASP A 188 1.22 -11.16 -4.45
CA ASP A 188 2.27 -11.92 -3.77
C ASP A 188 3.33 -11.01 -3.10
N GLY A 189 2.91 -9.81 -2.63
CA GLY A 189 3.76 -8.81 -2.00
C GLY A 189 4.56 -7.92 -2.96
N TYR A 190 4.37 -8.04 -4.28
CA TYR A 190 5.06 -7.25 -5.29
C TYR A 190 4.08 -6.36 -6.06
N TYR A 191 4.50 -5.12 -6.36
CA TYR A 191 3.77 -4.28 -7.30
C TYR A 191 3.79 -4.91 -8.69
N VAL A 192 2.64 -4.98 -9.31
CA VAL A 192 2.46 -5.56 -10.65
C VAL A 192 1.75 -4.60 -11.57
N ASN A 193 1.97 -4.71 -12.89
CA ASN A 193 1.34 -3.86 -13.87
C ASN A 193 -0.19 -4.12 -13.92
N PRO A 194 -1.06 -3.18 -13.46
CA PRO A 194 -2.50 -3.41 -13.39
C PRO A 194 -3.15 -3.68 -14.75
N ASP A 195 -2.62 -3.08 -15.84
CA ASP A 195 -3.16 -3.27 -17.20
C ASP A 195 -3.11 -4.73 -17.66
N LYS A 196 -2.23 -5.54 -17.05
CA LYS A 196 -2.13 -6.98 -17.36
C LYS A 196 -3.19 -7.82 -16.66
N TYR A 197 -3.96 -7.23 -15.74
CA TYR A 197 -4.91 -7.93 -14.88
C TYR A 197 -6.37 -7.49 -15.10
N PHE A 198 -6.61 -6.27 -15.54
CA PHE A 198 -7.95 -5.81 -15.87
C PHE A 198 -8.61 -6.71 -16.92
N ASP A 199 -9.91 -6.87 -16.80
CA ASP A 199 -10.76 -7.67 -17.67
C ASP A 199 -10.41 -9.19 -17.65
N LYS A 200 -9.57 -9.64 -16.69
CA LYS A 200 -9.25 -11.05 -16.45
C LYS A 200 -9.96 -11.58 -15.23
N LYS A 201 -10.25 -12.87 -15.27
CA LYS A 201 -10.81 -13.59 -14.13
C LYS A 201 -9.76 -13.86 -13.06
N ILE A 202 -10.18 -13.92 -11.79
CA ILE A 202 -9.27 -14.21 -10.65
C ILE A 202 -8.48 -15.50 -10.88
N LYS A 203 -9.09 -16.55 -11.45
CA LYS A 203 -8.40 -17.82 -11.74
C LYS A 203 -7.30 -17.73 -12.81
N GLU A 204 -7.22 -16.63 -13.53
CA GLU A 204 -6.25 -16.38 -14.60
C GLU A 204 -5.07 -15.49 -14.15
N ILE A 205 -5.11 -15.09 -12.88
CA ILE A 205 -4.18 -14.11 -12.30
C ILE A 205 -3.08 -14.83 -11.45
#